data_bb22f8c09001ac068bcf3b9888001562
#
_entry.id   bb22f8c09001ac068bcf3b9888001562
#
_cell.length_a   1.000
_cell.length_b   1.000
_cell.length_c   1.000
_cell.angle_alpha   90.00
_cell.angle_beta   90.00
_cell.angle_gamma   90.00
#
_symmetry.space_group_name_H-M   'P 1'
#
loop_
_entity.id
_entity.type
_entity.pdbx_description
1 polymer ?
#
loop_
_entity_poly.entity_id
_entity_poly.type
_entity_poly.pdbx_seq_one_letter_code
_entity_poly.pdbx_strand_id
1 'polypeptide(L)'
;MNGFKELYHNTWFLDDGGVRFFLAAGKEKALVIDTGITGVDIHKAAKEVTDLPLILVNTHADPDHTGGNAQFSELRMHPSEMMIYHNIFHQKGRVLPVFEEDVIDLGKRQLEVVHVPGHTPGSITLLDHDNRCLIGGDPIQIDGDIYMYGPHRDMEAYVFGLEHLLERSSEFDWIYPSHSQLKVPASVIPELIQGAKDVLSGLVSGTVREVHEKQVISFDIEIDRFLCDLRQQENDEMEGDAYD
;
A
#
# COMPACT_ATOMS: atom_id res chain seq x y z
N MET A 1 13.35 -20.29 8.35
CA MET A 1 13.11 -19.27 7.30
C MET A 1 11.63 -19.32 6.98
N ASN A 2 10.97 -18.18 6.99
CA ASN A 2 9.56 -18.12 6.58
C ASN A 2 9.54 -18.23 5.05
N GLY A 3 8.91 -19.26 4.50
CA GLY A 3 8.64 -19.40 3.08
C GLY A 3 7.28 -18.80 2.73
N PHE A 4 6.95 -18.75 1.45
CA PHE A 4 5.65 -18.36 0.98
C PHE A 4 4.55 -19.28 1.51
N LYS A 5 3.46 -18.71 2.01
CA LYS A 5 2.27 -19.42 2.48
C LYS A 5 1.14 -19.17 1.48
N GLU A 6 0.39 -20.20 1.14
CA GLU A 6 -0.74 -20.06 0.23
C GLU A 6 -1.82 -19.16 0.83
N LEU A 7 -2.26 -18.19 0.04
CA LEU A 7 -3.34 -17.26 0.38
C LEU A 7 -4.66 -17.75 -0.23
N TYR A 8 -4.62 -18.02 -1.53
CA TYR A 8 -5.64 -18.70 -2.32
C TYR A 8 -4.98 -19.23 -3.60
N HIS A 9 -5.72 -19.95 -4.43
CA HIS A 9 -5.17 -20.69 -5.59
C HIS A 9 -4.18 -19.87 -6.43
N ASN A 10 -2.94 -20.36 -6.58
CA ASN A 10 -1.83 -19.71 -7.28
C ASN A 10 -1.47 -18.31 -6.75
N THR A 11 -1.74 -18.05 -5.49
CA THR A 11 -1.37 -16.80 -4.82
C THR A 11 -0.85 -17.10 -3.41
N TRP A 12 0.27 -16.50 -3.06
CA TRP A 12 0.94 -16.70 -1.79
C TRP A 12 1.34 -15.35 -1.20
N PHE A 13 1.59 -15.35 0.09
CA PHE A 13 2.20 -14.24 0.81
C PHE A 13 3.39 -14.71 1.63
N LEU A 14 4.31 -13.80 1.90
CA LEU A 14 5.39 -13.98 2.86
C LEU A 14 5.33 -12.80 3.84
N ASP A 15 5.37 -13.12 5.14
CA ASP A 15 5.44 -12.12 6.21
C ASP A 15 6.90 -11.88 6.56
N ASP A 16 7.35 -10.64 6.39
CA ASP A 16 8.72 -10.19 6.61
C ASP A 16 8.79 -9.12 7.71
N GLY A 17 8.56 -9.55 8.94
CA GLY A 17 8.67 -8.66 10.09
C GLY A 17 7.49 -7.70 10.29
N GLY A 18 6.29 -8.11 9.88
CA GLY A 18 5.06 -7.34 10.01
C GLY A 18 4.62 -6.63 8.74
N VAL A 19 5.42 -6.72 7.68
CA VAL A 19 5.02 -6.35 6.32
C VAL A 19 4.88 -7.62 5.47
N ARG A 20 3.83 -7.72 4.69
CA ARG A 20 3.59 -8.81 3.76
C ARG A 20 3.87 -8.37 2.34
N PHE A 21 4.53 -9.23 1.61
CA PHE A 21 4.61 -9.14 0.17
C PHE A 21 4.03 -10.42 -0.47
N PHE A 22 3.63 -10.34 -1.72
CA PHE A 22 2.81 -11.36 -2.33
C PHE A 22 3.45 -11.92 -3.60
N LEU A 23 3.01 -13.13 -3.97
CA LEU A 23 3.38 -13.80 -5.21
C LEU A 23 2.10 -14.30 -5.89
N ALA A 24 1.84 -13.84 -7.09
CA ALA A 24 0.70 -14.26 -7.91
C ALA A 24 1.18 -14.93 -9.20
N ALA A 25 0.83 -16.19 -9.40
CA ALA A 25 1.26 -16.94 -10.58
C ALA A 25 0.16 -17.06 -11.63
N GLY A 26 0.54 -16.83 -12.91
CA GLY A 26 -0.25 -17.18 -14.09
C GLY A 26 0.21 -18.49 -14.71
N LYS A 27 0.21 -18.56 -16.05
CA LYS A 27 0.73 -19.71 -16.80
C LYS A 27 2.13 -19.50 -17.36
N GLU A 28 2.56 -18.23 -17.51
CA GLU A 28 3.82 -17.87 -18.17
C GLU A 28 4.79 -17.15 -17.22
N LYS A 29 4.27 -16.40 -16.24
CA LYS A 29 5.04 -15.60 -15.30
C LYS A 29 4.39 -15.63 -13.94
N ALA A 30 5.17 -15.30 -12.90
CA ALA A 30 4.70 -14.98 -11.58
C ALA A 30 5.08 -13.54 -11.22
N LEU A 31 4.11 -12.79 -10.69
CA LEU A 31 4.27 -11.43 -10.23
C LEU A 31 4.60 -11.43 -8.74
N VAL A 32 5.72 -10.85 -8.39
CA VAL A 32 6.05 -10.44 -7.02
C VAL A 32 5.47 -9.07 -6.80
N ILE A 33 4.69 -8.88 -5.75
CA ILE A 33 4.07 -7.63 -5.35
C ILE A 33 4.73 -7.20 -4.05
N ASP A 34 5.59 -6.19 -4.11
CA ASP A 34 6.51 -5.75 -3.08
C ASP A 34 7.63 -6.76 -2.74
N THR A 35 8.57 -6.35 -1.89
CA THR A 35 9.78 -7.13 -1.60
C THR A 35 10.18 -7.16 -0.13
N GLY A 36 9.34 -6.68 0.78
CA GLY A 36 9.60 -6.68 2.21
C GLY A 36 10.70 -5.70 2.64
N ILE A 37 11.16 -5.85 3.87
CA ILE A 37 12.13 -4.95 4.52
C ILE A 37 13.49 -5.62 4.76
N THR A 38 13.53 -6.94 5.05
CA THR A 38 14.75 -7.61 5.54
C THR A 38 15.68 -8.12 4.45
N GLY A 39 15.30 -8.00 3.17
CA GLY A 39 16.07 -8.52 2.05
C GLY A 39 16.04 -10.05 1.94
N VAL A 40 14.91 -10.67 2.28
CA VAL A 40 14.67 -12.12 2.02
C VAL A 40 15.09 -12.48 0.61
N ASP A 41 15.73 -13.65 0.42
CA ASP A 41 16.03 -14.19 -0.91
C ASP A 41 14.74 -14.65 -1.59
N ILE A 42 14.14 -13.71 -2.33
CA ILE A 42 12.81 -13.86 -2.96
C ILE A 42 12.83 -14.94 -4.03
N HIS A 43 13.90 -14.98 -4.84
CA HIS A 43 14.03 -15.99 -5.89
C HIS A 43 14.11 -17.40 -5.31
N LYS A 44 14.83 -17.56 -4.20
CA LYS A 44 14.89 -18.86 -3.50
C LYS A 44 13.56 -19.22 -2.87
N ALA A 45 12.91 -18.28 -2.19
CA ALA A 45 11.59 -18.52 -1.58
C ALA A 45 10.52 -18.85 -2.61
N ALA A 46 10.50 -18.14 -3.75
CA ALA A 46 9.53 -18.36 -4.82
C ALA A 46 9.69 -19.74 -5.48
N LYS A 47 10.93 -20.27 -5.59
CA LYS A 47 11.16 -21.60 -6.16
C LYS A 47 10.52 -22.75 -5.38
N GLU A 48 10.16 -22.53 -4.13
CA GLU A 48 9.44 -23.53 -3.32
C GLU A 48 7.98 -23.70 -3.78
N VAL A 49 7.42 -22.70 -4.51
CA VAL A 49 6.02 -22.67 -4.92
C VAL A 49 5.83 -22.54 -6.43
N THR A 50 6.83 -22.05 -7.19
CA THR A 50 6.75 -21.90 -8.64
C THR A 50 8.13 -21.89 -9.31
N ASP A 51 8.23 -22.42 -10.53
CA ASP A 51 9.41 -22.32 -11.40
C ASP A 51 9.26 -21.24 -12.49
N LEU A 52 8.18 -20.47 -12.47
CA LEU A 52 7.91 -19.43 -13.46
C LEU A 52 8.89 -18.25 -13.35
N PRO A 53 9.21 -17.58 -14.46
CA PRO A 53 9.94 -16.32 -14.43
C PRO A 53 9.26 -15.28 -13.55
N LEU A 54 10.02 -14.64 -12.66
CA LEU A 54 9.53 -13.62 -11.75
C LEU A 54 9.60 -12.24 -12.41
N ILE A 55 8.55 -11.46 -12.24
CA ILE A 55 8.50 -10.02 -12.50
C ILE A 55 8.07 -9.30 -11.25
N LEU A 56 8.50 -8.04 -11.07
CA LEU A 56 8.24 -7.25 -9.86
C LEU A 56 7.35 -6.05 -10.15
N VAL A 57 6.41 -5.80 -9.24
CA VAL A 57 5.71 -4.52 -9.07
C VAL A 57 5.81 -4.09 -7.62
N ASN A 58 6.08 -2.81 -7.36
CA ASN A 58 5.92 -2.23 -6.04
C ASN A 58 4.62 -1.44 -5.97
N THR A 59 3.92 -1.61 -4.86
CA THR A 59 2.69 -0.85 -4.57
C THR A 59 3.00 0.62 -4.32
N HIS A 60 4.13 0.90 -3.68
CA HIS A 60 4.68 2.24 -3.45
C HIS A 60 6.18 2.15 -3.09
N ALA A 61 6.80 3.30 -2.75
CA ALA A 61 8.26 3.40 -2.62
C ALA A 61 8.79 3.22 -1.20
N ASP A 62 7.96 2.98 -0.20
CA ASP A 62 8.43 2.88 1.19
C ASP A 62 9.45 1.74 1.38
N PRO A 63 10.41 1.92 2.31
CA PRO A 63 11.53 1.00 2.46
C PRO A 63 11.13 -0.44 2.81
N ASP A 64 10.03 -0.63 3.51
CA ASP A 64 9.50 -1.95 3.87
C ASP A 64 8.76 -2.66 2.73
N HIS A 65 8.55 -1.97 1.61
CA HIS A 65 8.03 -2.53 0.36
C HIS A 65 9.10 -2.74 -0.70
N THR A 66 10.28 -2.14 -0.52
CA THR A 66 11.34 -2.09 -1.55
C THR A 66 12.66 -2.72 -1.12
N GLY A 67 12.75 -3.29 0.08
CA GLY A 67 14.00 -3.79 0.67
C GLY A 67 14.70 -4.90 -0.13
N GLY A 68 13.95 -5.70 -0.89
CA GLY A 68 14.47 -6.76 -1.74
C GLY A 68 14.61 -6.39 -3.23
N ASN A 69 14.32 -5.15 -3.65
CA ASN A 69 14.26 -4.73 -5.05
C ASN A 69 15.57 -4.97 -5.82
N ALA A 70 16.72 -4.91 -5.14
CA ALA A 70 18.03 -5.15 -5.76
C ALA A 70 18.19 -6.57 -6.37
N GLN A 71 17.29 -7.49 -6.08
CA GLN A 71 17.26 -8.83 -6.66
C GLN A 71 16.67 -8.86 -8.07
N PHE A 72 16.06 -7.76 -8.51
CA PHE A 72 15.41 -7.64 -9.81
C PHE A 72 16.14 -6.61 -10.69
N SER A 73 16.32 -6.92 -11.98
CA SER A 73 16.94 -5.99 -12.93
C SER A 73 16.04 -4.82 -13.32
N GLU A 74 14.72 -5.01 -13.20
CA GLU A 74 13.70 -3.99 -13.44
C GLU A 74 12.48 -4.26 -12.56
N LEU A 75 11.76 -3.21 -12.25
CA LEU A 75 10.54 -3.25 -11.46
C LEU A 75 9.48 -2.34 -12.09
N ARG A 76 8.23 -2.57 -11.74
CA ARG A 76 7.09 -1.71 -12.10
C ARG A 76 6.67 -0.88 -10.90
N MET A 77 6.34 0.38 -11.13
CA MET A 77 5.88 1.29 -10.07
C MET A 77 5.15 2.48 -10.72
N HIS A 78 4.21 3.08 -10.01
CA HIS A 78 3.57 4.30 -10.47
C HIS A 78 4.59 5.45 -10.55
N PRO A 79 4.60 6.28 -11.61
CA PRO A 79 5.62 7.33 -11.81
C PRO A 79 5.70 8.36 -10.68
N SER A 80 4.60 8.64 -9.98
CA SER A 80 4.60 9.57 -8.84
C SER A 80 5.47 9.11 -7.67
N GLU A 81 5.86 7.83 -7.64
CA GLU A 81 6.78 7.27 -6.64
C GLU A 81 8.25 7.50 -6.97
N MET A 82 8.59 7.82 -8.22
CA MET A 82 9.99 7.85 -8.67
C MET A 82 10.86 8.84 -7.88
N MET A 83 10.31 9.98 -7.51
CA MET A 83 11.04 10.97 -6.70
C MET A 83 11.31 10.44 -5.29
N ILE A 84 10.33 9.78 -4.68
CA ILE A 84 10.47 9.14 -3.36
C ILE A 84 11.49 8.01 -3.44
N TYR A 85 11.33 7.12 -4.40
CA TYR A 85 12.17 5.95 -4.60
C TYR A 85 13.64 6.31 -4.84
N HIS A 86 13.91 7.19 -5.80
CA HIS A 86 15.29 7.51 -6.19
C HIS A 86 15.95 8.59 -5.34
N ASN A 87 15.22 9.66 -4.98
CA ASN A 87 15.83 10.82 -4.35
C ASN A 87 15.71 10.82 -2.83
N ILE A 88 14.63 10.29 -2.26
CA ILE A 88 14.47 10.24 -0.80
C ILE A 88 15.08 8.96 -0.24
N PHE A 89 14.72 7.81 -0.80
CA PHE A 89 15.21 6.53 -0.29
C PHE A 89 16.47 6.01 -1.02
N HIS A 90 16.99 6.78 -2.00
CA HIS A 90 18.22 6.48 -2.73
C HIS A 90 18.26 5.09 -3.36
N GLN A 91 17.09 4.54 -3.69
CA GLN A 91 16.96 3.25 -4.32
C GLN A 91 17.43 3.27 -5.76
N LYS A 92 17.93 2.13 -6.23
CA LYS A 92 18.45 1.97 -7.60
C LYS A 92 17.59 0.93 -8.32
N GLY A 93 17.63 0.97 -9.63
CA GLY A 93 16.94 0.03 -10.50
C GLY A 93 16.23 0.74 -11.64
N ARG A 94 15.90 -0.04 -12.68
CA ARG A 94 15.10 0.45 -13.80
C ARG A 94 13.64 0.33 -13.44
N VAL A 95 12.97 1.48 -13.33
CA VAL A 95 11.53 1.54 -13.10
C VAL A 95 10.79 1.61 -14.43
N LEU A 96 9.89 0.68 -14.66
CA LEU A 96 8.92 0.69 -15.74
C LEU A 96 7.61 1.30 -15.19
N PRO A 97 7.11 2.39 -15.78
CA PRO A 97 5.91 3.03 -15.28
C PRO A 97 4.69 2.12 -15.45
N VAL A 98 3.82 2.16 -14.45
CA VAL A 98 2.45 1.62 -14.51
C VAL A 98 1.47 2.69 -14.06
N PHE A 99 0.28 2.68 -14.66
CA PHE A 99 -0.77 3.66 -14.43
C PHE A 99 -2.08 2.96 -14.07
N GLU A 100 -3.06 3.75 -13.66
CA GLU A 100 -4.44 3.28 -13.49
C GLU A 100 -4.92 2.50 -14.72
N GLU A 101 -5.62 1.39 -14.49
CA GLU A 101 -6.16 0.47 -15.49
C GLU A 101 -5.11 -0.30 -16.33
N ASP A 102 -3.81 -0.12 -16.08
CA ASP A 102 -2.80 -0.97 -16.72
C ASP A 102 -2.96 -2.42 -16.27
N VAL A 103 -2.84 -3.34 -17.24
CA VAL A 103 -2.99 -4.78 -16.99
C VAL A 103 -1.64 -5.48 -17.01
N ILE A 104 -1.32 -6.16 -15.92
CA ILE A 104 -0.15 -7.05 -15.82
C ILE A 104 -0.57 -8.46 -16.21
N ASP A 105 -0.27 -8.86 -17.44
CA ASP A 105 -0.60 -10.20 -17.97
C ASP A 105 0.45 -11.23 -17.56
N LEU A 106 0.01 -12.27 -16.88
CA LEU A 106 0.83 -13.40 -16.39
C LEU A 106 0.64 -14.68 -17.21
N GLY A 107 -0.08 -14.60 -18.33
CA GLY A 107 -0.53 -15.76 -19.12
C GLY A 107 -1.75 -16.43 -18.49
N LYS A 108 -2.93 -16.19 -19.07
CA LYS A 108 -4.25 -16.66 -18.59
C LYS A 108 -4.63 -16.19 -17.18
N ARG A 109 -3.96 -15.20 -16.62
CA ARG A 109 -4.32 -14.47 -15.43
C ARG A 109 -3.84 -13.04 -15.61
N GLN A 110 -4.68 -12.10 -15.27
CA GLN A 110 -4.42 -10.68 -15.40
C GLN A 110 -4.68 -10.01 -14.05
N LEU A 111 -3.78 -9.10 -13.68
CA LEU A 111 -3.97 -8.23 -12.54
C LEU A 111 -4.00 -6.80 -13.04
N GLU A 112 -5.02 -6.05 -12.66
CA GLU A 112 -5.19 -4.66 -13.03
C GLU A 112 -4.62 -3.75 -11.97
N VAL A 113 -3.95 -2.69 -12.38
CA VAL A 113 -3.40 -1.66 -11.49
C VAL A 113 -4.52 -0.69 -11.11
N VAL A 114 -4.74 -0.51 -9.82
CA VAL A 114 -5.68 0.48 -9.27
C VAL A 114 -4.90 1.51 -8.47
N HIS A 115 -4.98 2.77 -8.86
CA HIS A 115 -4.30 3.88 -8.20
C HIS A 115 -5.08 4.37 -6.99
N VAL A 116 -4.46 4.31 -5.81
CA VAL A 116 -5.07 4.72 -4.53
C VAL A 116 -4.11 5.70 -3.83
N PRO A 117 -4.02 6.95 -4.31
CA PRO A 117 -3.09 7.94 -3.76
C PRO A 117 -3.43 8.33 -2.32
N GLY A 118 -2.48 8.98 -1.65
CA GLY A 118 -2.65 9.60 -0.34
C GLY A 118 -1.69 9.07 0.70
N HIS A 119 -1.63 7.75 0.92
CA HIS A 119 -0.54 7.16 1.71
C HIS A 119 0.81 7.50 1.06
N THR A 120 0.96 7.29 -0.23
CA THR A 120 1.93 7.98 -1.08
C THR A 120 1.25 8.49 -2.36
N PRO A 121 1.86 9.43 -3.12
CA PRO A 121 1.23 9.98 -4.32
C PRO A 121 0.98 8.95 -5.43
N GLY A 122 1.76 7.89 -5.46
CA GLY A 122 1.66 6.82 -6.46
C GLY A 122 1.29 5.48 -5.88
N SER A 123 0.70 5.42 -4.68
CA SER A 123 0.21 4.17 -4.10
C SER A 123 -0.75 3.47 -5.04
N ILE A 124 -0.51 2.18 -5.27
CA ILE A 124 -1.39 1.31 -6.07
C ILE A 124 -1.74 0.05 -5.29
N THR A 125 -2.83 -0.58 -5.69
CA THR A 125 -3.15 -1.98 -5.36
C THR A 125 -3.42 -2.76 -6.64
N LEU A 126 -3.42 -4.09 -6.58
CA LEU A 126 -3.64 -4.95 -7.75
C LEU A 126 -5.02 -5.61 -7.65
N LEU A 127 -5.89 -5.37 -8.63
CA LEU A 127 -7.20 -6.02 -8.72
C LEU A 127 -7.09 -7.33 -9.49
N ASP A 128 -7.44 -8.41 -8.82
CA ASP A 128 -7.60 -9.75 -9.38
C ASP A 128 -9.10 -9.99 -9.63
N HIS A 129 -9.55 -9.74 -10.84
CA HIS A 129 -10.96 -9.89 -11.22
C HIS A 129 -11.47 -11.32 -11.07
N ASP A 130 -10.64 -12.33 -11.41
CA ASP A 130 -11.03 -13.73 -11.33
C ASP A 130 -11.30 -14.17 -9.88
N ASN A 131 -10.57 -13.62 -8.92
CA ASN A 131 -10.70 -13.92 -7.50
C ASN A 131 -11.45 -12.84 -6.71
N ARG A 132 -11.92 -11.78 -7.39
CA ARG A 132 -12.66 -10.68 -6.80
C ARG A 132 -11.97 -10.09 -5.56
N CYS A 133 -10.68 -9.74 -5.69
CA CYS A 133 -9.92 -9.20 -4.58
C CYS A 133 -8.86 -8.19 -5.01
N LEU A 134 -8.51 -7.32 -4.05
CA LEU A 134 -7.35 -6.42 -4.13
C LEU A 134 -6.16 -7.03 -3.39
N ILE A 135 -4.95 -6.84 -3.89
CA ILE A 135 -3.72 -7.39 -3.33
C ILE A 135 -2.68 -6.29 -3.16
N GLY A 136 -2.17 -6.18 -1.96
CA GLY A 136 -1.03 -5.34 -1.61
C GLY A 136 -1.34 -3.87 -1.35
N GLY A 137 -0.36 -3.20 -0.76
CA GLY A 137 -0.38 -1.79 -0.40
C GLY A 137 -0.93 -1.50 0.99
N ASP A 138 -0.75 -0.24 1.39
CA ASP A 138 -1.02 0.27 2.73
C ASP A 138 -2.28 1.11 2.88
N PRO A 139 -2.92 1.58 1.80
CA PRO A 139 -4.06 2.48 1.95
C PRO A 139 -5.26 1.87 2.69
N ILE A 140 -5.43 0.55 2.68
CA ILE A 140 -6.58 -0.11 3.28
C ILE A 140 -6.11 -1.21 4.21
N GLN A 141 -6.32 -1.01 5.50
CA GLN A 141 -6.06 -1.99 6.56
C GLN A 141 -7.03 -1.75 7.72
N ILE A 142 -7.10 -2.65 8.66
CA ILE A 142 -7.88 -2.54 9.90
C ILE A 142 -7.11 -3.13 11.08
N ASP A 143 -7.41 -2.67 12.28
CA ASP A 143 -6.74 -3.06 13.53
C ASP A 143 -5.23 -2.73 13.53
N GLY A 144 -4.84 -1.59 12.93
CA GLY A 144 -3.44 -1.21 12.80
C GLY A 144 -3.18 0.28 12.90
N ASP A 145 -2.21 0.72 12.13
CA ASP A 145 -1.79 2.11 12.01
C ASP A 145 -1.62 2.46 10.52
N ILE A 146 -2.44 3.36 10.00
CA ILE A 146 -2.26 3.92 8.66
C ILE A 146 -1.32 5.11 8.77
N TYR A 147 -0.12 4.98 8.22
CA TYR A 147 0.92 6.00 8.32
C TYR A 147 0.65 7.13 7.33
N MET A 148 0.19 8.28 7.88
CA MET A 148 -0.05 9.52 7.14
C MET A 148 0.91 10.62 7.57
N TYR A 149 2.11 10.26 8.08
CA TYR A 149 3.17 11.16 8.44
C TYR A 149 4.42 10.95 7.58
N GLY A 150 5.21 12.00 7.44
CA GLY A 150 6.40 11.99 6.59
C GLY A 150 6.14 12.64 5.22
N PRO A 151 7.16 12.71 4.36
CA PRO A 151 7.06 13.39 3.10
C PRO A 151 6.02 12.72 2.18
N HIS A 152 5.24 13.55 1.50
CA HIS A 152 4.29 13.13 0.45
C HIS A 152 3.06 12.35 0.94
N ARG A 153 2.71 12.42 2.21
CA ARG A 153 1.44 11.94 2.72
C ARG A 153 0.37 13.03 2.57
N ASP A 154 -0.82 12.66 2.09
CA ASP A 154 -1.90 13.59 1.82
C ASP A 154 -3.25 12.94 2.15
N MET A 155 -3.91 13.44 3.21
CA MET A 155 -5.18 12.88 3.69
C MET A 155 -6.34 13.20 2.74
N GLU A 156 -6.33 14.34 2.03
CA GLU A 156 -7.35 14.66 1.04
C GLU A 156 -7.22 13.76 -0.19
N ALA A 157 -6.00 13.55 -0.67
CA ALA A 157 -5.73 12.59 -1.74
C ALA A 157 -6.10 11.16 -1.32
N TYR A 158 -5.90 10.79 -0.04
CA TYR A 158 -6.30 9.50 0.51
C TYR A 158 -7.82 9.30 0.44
N VAL A 159 -8.60 10.30 0.87
CA VAL A 159 -10.06 10.27 0.75
C VAL A 159 -10.47 10.12 -0.72
N PHE A 160 -9.89 10.92 -1.61
CA PHE A 160 -10.16 10.84 -3.05
C PHE A 160 -9.87 9.46 -3.64
N GLY A 161 -8.71 8.87 -3.30
CA GLY A 161 -8.32 7.54 -3.76
C GLY A 161 -9.28 6.44 -3.27
N LEU A 162 -9.72 6.52 -2.01
CA LEU A 162 -10.67 5.57 -1.47
C LEU A 162 -12.09 5.75 -2.04
N GLU A 163 -12.52 6.99 -2.32
CA GLU A 163 -13.81 7.26 -2.98
C GLU A 163 -13.82 6.67 -4.40
N HIS A 164 -12.74 6.85 -5.16
CA HIS A 164 -12.57 6.21 -6.47
C HIS A 164 -12.64 4.67 -6.36
N LEU A 165 -11.96 4.11 -5.38
CA LEU A 165 -12.00 2.65 -5.15
C LEU A 165 -13.40 2.16 -4.74
N LEU A 166 -14.14 2.97 -3.97
CA LEU A 166 -15.52 2.66 -3.57
C LEU A 166 -16.46 2.59 -4.78
N GLU A 167 -16.28 3.44 -5.80
CA GLU A 167 -17.05 3.35 -7.06
C GLU A 167 -16.86 2.00 -7.75
N ARG A 168 -15.71 1.37 -7.56
CA ARG A 168 -15.34 0.05 -8.11
C ARG A 168 -15.66 -1.12 -7.17
N SER A 169 -16.29 -0.89 -6.02
CA SER A 169 -16.52 -1.91 -4.97
C SER A 169 -17.36 -3.11 -5.40
N SER A 170 -18.08 -3.02 -6.52
CA SER A 170 -18.79 -4.18 -7.12
C SER A 170 -17.84 -5.20 -7.78
N GLU A 171 -16.57 -4.86 -8.00
CA GLU A 171 -15.60 -5.70 -8.71
C GLU A 171 -14.82 -6.63 -7.77
N PHE A 172 -14.80 -6.34 -6.46
CA PHE A 172 -14.07 -7.13 -5.47
C PHE A 172 -14.85 -7.25 -4.15
N ASP A 173 -14.58 -8.31 -3.41
CA ASP A 173 -15.22 -8.59 -2.11
C ASP A 173 -14.20 -8.49 -0.96
N TRP A 174 -12.91 -8.71 -1.26
CA TRP A 174 -11.84 -8.82 -0.27
C TRP A 174 -10.61 -8.01 -0.65
N ILE A 175 -9.88 -7.60 0.39
CA ILE A 175 -8.62 -6.90 0.29
C ILE A 175 -7.58 -7.67 1.10
N TYR A 176 -6.39 -7.85 0.54
CA TYR A 176 -5.23 -8.47 1.20
C TYR A 176 -4.13 -7.41 1.37
N PRO A 177 -4.16 -6.63 2.47
CA PRO A 177 -3.21 -5.55 2.69
C PRO A 177 -1.82 -6.05 3.07
N SER A 178 -0.83 -5.16 2.97
CA SER A 178 0.54 -5.48 3.35
C SER A 178 0.74 -5.50 4.88
N HIS A 179 -0.09 -4.81 5.64
CA HIS A 179 0.00 -4.75 7.11
C HIS A 179 -1.28 -5.22 7.81
N SER A 180 -1.21 -5.33 9.14
CA SER A 180 -2.34 -5.60 10.06
C SER A 180 -3.09 -6.89 9.73
N GLN A 181 -4.40 -6.91 9.60
CA GLN A 181 -5.14 -8.12 9.25
C GLN A 181 -4.81 -8.62 7.86
N LEU A 182 -4.69 -9.96 7.69
CA LEU A 182 -4.33 -10.57 6.40
C LEU A 182 -5.45 -10.42 5.35
N LYS A 183 -6.70 -10.38 5.80
CA LYS A 183 -7.86 -10.35 4.91
C LYS A 183 -8.91 -9.40 5.46
N VAL A 184 -9.28 -8.41 4.66
CA VAL A 184 -10.18 -7.33 5.02
C VAL A 184 -11.36 -7.31 4.05
N PRO A 185 -12.63 -7.19 4.50
CA PRO A 185 -13.76 -7.08 3.59
C PRO A 185 -13.80 -5.70 2.92
N ALA A 186 -14.24 -5.63 1.67
CA ALA A 186 -14.38 -4.37 0.93
C ALA A 186 -15.33 -3.36 1.63
N SER A 187 -16.23 -3.84 2.49
CA SER A 187 -17.20 -3.02 3.22
C SER A 187 -16.55 -2.04 4.22
N VAL A 188 -15.25 -2.15 4.51
CA VAL A 188 -14.54 -1.21 5.41
C VAL A 188 -14.18 0.12 4.73
N ILE A 189 -14.19 0.18 3.40
CA ILE A 189 -13.79 1.39 2.66
C ILE A 189 -14.62 2.62 3.06
N PRO A 190 -15.96 2.57 3.15
CA PRO A 190 -16.76 3.70 3.62
C PRO A 190 -16.39 4.17 5.03
N GLU A 191 -16.02 3.26 5.93
CA GLU A 191 -15.63 3.59 7.31
C GLU A 191 -14.27 4.30 7.34
N LEU A 192 -13.30 3.86 6.53
CA LEU A 192 -12.02 4.56 6.38
C LEU A 192 -12.20 5.96 5.78
N ILE A 193 -13.04 6.10 4.75
CA ILE A 193 -13.36 7.40 4.15
C ILE A 193 -13.97 8.34 5.20
N GLN A 194 -14.95 7.85 5.97
CA GLN A 194 -15.59 8.67 6.99
C GLN A 194 -14.61 9.08 8.08
N GLY A 195 -13.80 8.13 8.58
CA GLY A 195 -12.77 8.41 9.58
C GLY A 195 -11.76 9.44 9.12
N ALA A 196 -11.28 9.36 7.87
CA ALA A 196 -10.38 10.34 7.31
C ALA A 196 -11.02 11.74 7.18
N LYS A 197 -12.29 11.82 6.76
CA LYS A 197 -13.05 13.08 6.71
C LYS A 197 -13.27 13.67 8.10
N ASP A 198 -13.51 12.85 9.09
CA ASP A 198 -13.69 13.30 10.47
C ASP A 198 -12.38 13.86 11.05
N VAL A 199 -11.24 13.28 10.70
CA VAL A 199 -9.91 13.83 11.02
C VAL A 199 -9.69 15.18 10.34
N LEU A 200 -9.93 15.26 9.01
CA LEU A 200 -9.78 16.50 8.23
C LEU A 200 -10.66 17.66 8.73
N SER A 201 -11.87 17.34 9.22
CA SER A 201 -12.81 18.34 9.73
C SER A 201 -12.61 18.66 11.22
N GLY A 202 -11.60 18.07 11.88
CA GLY A 202 -11.34 18.30 13.30
C GLY A 202 -12.37 17.67 14.26
N LEU A 203 -13.23 16.75 13.78
CA LEU A 203 -14.19 16.05 14.63
C LEU A 203 -13.56 14.99 15.53
N VAL A 204 -12.40 14.46 15.13
CA VAL A 204 -11.61 13.50 15.91
C VAL A 204 -10.43 14.22 16.55
N SER A 205 -10.31 14.16 17.87
CA SER A 205 -9.18 14.72 18.60
C SER A 205 -7.98 13.79 18.54
N GLY A 206 -6.82 14.32 18.14
CA GLY A 206 -5.58 13.57 18.09
C GLY A 206 -4.86 13.52 19.44
N THR A 207 -4.04 12.51 19.63
CA THR A 207 -3.12 12.37 20.77
C THR A 207 -1.69 12.26 20.29
N VAL A 208 -0.77 13.00 20.93
CA VAL A 208 0.65 12.92 20.58
C VAL A 208 1.23 11.59 21.03
N ARG A 209 1.91 10.89 20.12
CA ARG A 209 2.59 9.61 20.36
C ARG A 209 3.99 9.63 19.79
N GLU A 210 4.87 8.77 20.30
CA GLU A 210 6.19 8.51 19.72
C GLU A 210 6.13 7.21 18.91
N VAL A 211 6.46 7.33 17.62
CA VAL A 211 6.51 6.19 16.67
C VAL A 211 7.83 6.28 15.91
N HIS A 212 8.64 5.23 15.96
CA HIS A 212 9.98 5.18 15.32
C HIS A 212 10.84 6.42 15.62
N GLU A 213 10.94 6.81 16.91
CA GLU A 213 11.70 7.99 17.39
C GLU A 213 11.18 9.34 16.82
N LYS A 214 9.97 9.38 16.27
CA LYS A 214 9.29 10.59 15.81
C LYS A 214 8.04 10.85 16.63
N GLN A 215 7.78 12.11 16.92
CA GLN A 215 6.49 12.52 17.47
C GLN A 215 5.48 12.67 16.33
N VAL A 216 4.34 12.03 16.47
CA VAL A 216 3.22 12.04 15.53
C VAL A 216 1.94 12.32 16.29
N ILE A 217 0.90 12.76 15.58
CA ILE A 217 -0.47 12.79 16.10
C ILE A 217 -1.19 11.52 15.66
N SER A 218 -1.76 10.83 16.64
CA SER A 218 -2.56 9.63 16.44
C SER A 218 -4.04 9.99 16.54
N PHE A 219 -4.80 9.69 15.50
CA PHE A 219 -6.24 9.82 15.44
C PHE A 219 -6.86 8.42 15.42
N ASP A 220 -7.50 8.04 16.54
CA ASP A 220 -8.20 6.76 16.62
C ASP A 220 -9.57 6.90 15.97
N ILE A 221 -9.85 6.06 14.97
CA ILE A 221 -11.15 5.89 14.33
C ILE A 221 -11.74 4.51 14.70
N GLU A 222 -12.99 4.22 14.36
CA GLU A 222 -13.67 3.01 14.83
C GLU A 222 -12.95 1.72 14.46
N ILE A 223 -12.36 1.65 13.28
CA ILE A 223 -11.76 0.41 12.74
C ILE A 223 -10.25 0.43 12.64
N ASP A 224 -9.62 1.61 12.77
CA ASP A 224 -8.17 1.77 12.60
C ASP A 224 -7.66 3.07 13.25
N ARG A 225 -6.45 3.46 12.92
CA ARG A 225 -5.79 4.63 13.45
C ARG A 225 -4.96 5.34 12.38
N PHE A 226 -5.12 6.65 12.24
CA PHE A 226 -4.24 7.46 11.41
C PHE A 226 -3.11 8.06 12.25
N LEU A 227 -1.88 7.95 11.76
CA LEU A 227 -0.71 8.60 12.33
C LEU A 227 -0.27 9.73 11.40
N CYS A 228 -0.39 10.98 11.86
CA CYS A 228 -0.16 12.18 11.05
C CYS A 228 1.00 13.02 11.58
N ASP A 229 1.54 13.93 10.77
CA ASP A 229 2.54 14.91 11.20
C ASP A 229 1.96 15.93 12.20
N LEU A 230 2.76 16.35 13.17
CA LEU A 230 2.39 17.38 14.17
C LEU A 230 1.97 18.71 13.52
N ARG A 231 2.44 19.02 12.32
CA ARG A 231 2.22 20.31 11.65
C ARG A 231 0.82 20.51 11.09
N GLN A 232 0.00 19.46 11.00
CA GLN A 232 -1.36 19.58 10.48
C GLN A 232 -2.31 20.33 11.43
N GLN A 233 -2.04 20.37 12.74
CA GLN A 233 -2.84 21.16 13.69
C GLN A 233 -2.47 22.65 13.75
N GLU A 234 -1.23 23.05 13.42
CA GLU A 234 -0.79 24.45 13.53
C GLU A 234 -1.35 25.35 12.41
N ASN A 235 -1.76 24.78 11.27
CA ASN A 235 -2.30 25.59 10.17
C ASN A 235 -3.74 26.04 10.43
N ASP A 236 -4.55 25.29 11.17
CA ASP A 236 -5.93 25.65 11.48
C ASP A 236 -6.03 26.72 12.57
N GLU A 237 -5.03 26.85 13.48
CA GLU A 237 -5.01 27.90 14.50
C GLU A 237 -4.51 29.24 13.96
N MET A 238 -3.73 29.27 12.87
CA MET A 238 -3.19 30.53 12.32
C MET A 238 -4.12 31.21 11.31
N GLU A 239 -5.10 30.52 10.72
CA GLU A 239 -6.10 31.16 9.84
C GLU A 239 -7.25 31.83 10.63
N GLY A 240 -7.42 31.50 11.91
CA GLY A 240 -8.44 32.10 12.78
C GLY A 240 -8.15 33.53 13.24
N ASP A 241 -6.89 33.97 13.26
CA ASP A 241 -6.47 35.28 13.80
C ASP A 241 -6.23 36.36 12.73
N ALA A 242 -6.52 36.11 11.47
CA ALA A 242 -6.22 37.05 10.36
C ALA A 242 -7.43 37.92 9.90
N TYR A 243 -8.58 37.83 10.56
CA TYR A 243 -9.77 38.66 10.26
C TYR A 243 -10.42 39.16 11.55
N ASP A 244 -9.77 40.15 12.22
CA ASP A 244 -10.39 41.14 13.09
C ASP A 244 -9.77 42.54 12.83
#